data_d3724bd23281e2fafe338442330ec25d
#
_entry.id   d3724bd23281e2fafe338442330ec25d
#
_cell.length_a   1.000
_cell.length_b   1.000
_cell.length_c   1.000
_cell.angle_alpha   90.00
_cell.angle_beta   90.00
_cell.angle_gamma   90.00
#
_symmetry.space_group_name_H-M   'P 1'
#
loop_
_entity.id
_entity.type
_entity.pdbx_description
1 polymer ?
#
loop_
_entity_poly.entity_id
_entity_poly.type
_entity_poly.pdbx_seq_one_letter_code
_entity_poly.pdbx_strand_id
1 'polypeptide(L)'
;MLTRAPPSAKAKAKAKAKTLLGKGAKAKGLPGQQKMPELGDYLKARDFTGAVTLLEFNRRSGEDDALEDTLMWLGYCAFHVGNYQRAIDAYHELESIGGPKEVTLYLACCHYYMQMFDKAEEVAKKGPECALKNRLLFHLSHKLLDENKLMTYHQKLTDTNEDQLSLAAIHYLRSHFQEATDIYKRLLLENRDDLALNVYVAMCYYKLDYYDVSLEILAVYLQAFPDSAVAMNLKACNVFRLYNGKAAETELKALADRGHNLQGNDLICHNNVVFSGGRGSLKILPPLVDFIPEARLNLVIYYLKNDGLQEAYDLIKDLEPSTPQEYILKGVVNASIGQASGSREHLKMAQQYFQLVGASASECDTIPGRQCMASCFFLLKQFEDVNIYLNSVKAYMYNDDDFNWNHGLSLASTGNYKASNSSSLPEALLLIASEKMKQEYCYISWLTRCYIMNGNPRSAWDLYLKMDTSNESFNLLQLIANDCYRMGHFLYAAKAFDVLERLDPDPEYWEGKRGACVGVFQQVIAEKAKKDDLRDMLTMVRNTNNPQVEYMVRCMKKWGQENGVKI
;
A
#
# COMPACT_ATOMS: atom_id res chain seq x y z
N MET A 1 -6.67 22.57 -17.64
CA MET A 1 -7.21 23.01 -18.94
C MET A 1 -7.69 24.45 -18.94
N LEU A 2 -8.37 24.95 -17.95
CA LEU A 2 -8.77 26.37 -17.80
C LEU A 2 -7.76 27.11 -16.92
N THR A 3 -6.55 27.36 -17.42
CA THR A 3 -5.49 28.05 -16.67
C THR A 3 -5.52 29.58 -16.81
N ARG A 4 -6.26 30.09 -17.79
CA ARG A 4 -6.41 31.53 -18.03
C ARG A 4 -7.88 31.96 -18.02
N ALA A 5 -8.13 33.13 -17.44
CA ALA A 5 -9.42 33.77 -17.54
C ALA A 5 -9.79 34.05 -19.01
N PRO A 6 -11.07 34.08 -19.40
CA PRO A 6 -11.49 34.31 -20.76
C PRO A 6 -10.87 35.59 -21.35
N PRO A 7 -10.35 35.55 -22.59
CA PRO A 7 -9.61 36.68 -23.19
C PRO A 7 -10.42 37.98 -23.26
N SER A 8 -11.75 37.91 -23.44
CA SER A 8 -12.65 39.04 -23.50
C SER A 8 -12.73 39.84 -22.19
N ALA A 9 -12.68 39.17 -21.05
CA ALA A 9 -12.78 39.78 -19.73
C ALA A 9 -11.49 40.57 -19.36
N LYS A 10 -10.29 40.15 -19.79
CA LYS A 10 -9.04 40.88 -19.54
C LYS A 10 -8.96 42.21 -20.28
N ALA A 11 -9.47 42.27 -21.52
CA ALA A 11 -9.45 43.49 -22.33
C ALA A 11 -10.48 44.54 -21.81
N LYS A 12 -11.70 44.08 -21.44
CA LYS A 12 -12.76 44.95 -20.90
C LYS A 12 -12.43 45.44 -19.47
N ALA A 13 -11.80 44.60 -18.61
CA ALA A 13 -11.40 45.03 -17.28
C ALA A 13 -10.29 46.11 -17.29
N LYS A 14 -9.31 46.03 -18.21
CA LYS A 14 -8.31 47.11 -18.38
C LYS A 14 -8.92 48.43 -18.91
N ALA A 15 -9.92 48.37 -19.75
CA ALA A 15 -10.62 49.57 -20.27
C ALA A 15 -11.46 50.25 -19.18
N LYS A 16 -12.24 49.47 -18.37
CA LYS A 16 -13.05 50.03 -17.25
C LYS A 16 -12.15 50.56 -16.10
N ALA A 17 -11.04 49.95 -15.78
CA ALA A 17 -10.11 50.44 -14.76
C ALA A 17 -9.53 51.83 -15.12
N LYS A 18 -9.31 52.14 -16.41
CA LYS A 18 -8.88 53.47 -16.86
C LYS A 18 -10.00 54.53 -16.82
N THR A 19 -11.28 54.15 -16.94
CA THR A 19 -12.43 55.08 -16.95
C THR A 19 -12.89 55.44 -15.53
N LEU A 20 -12.65 54.60 -14.53
CA LEU A 20 -13.01 54.84 -13.12
C LEU A 20 -11.96 55.68 -12.35
N LEU A 21 -10.77 55.90 -12.91
CA LEU A 21 -9.72 56.76 -12.30
C LEU A 21 -9.88 58.25 -12.58
N GLY A 22 -10.94 58.66 -13.25
CA GLY A 22 -11.15 60.03 -13.71
C GLY A 22 -12.42 60.74 -13.24
N LYS A 23 -12.85 60.64 -11.99
CA LYS A 23 -13.73 61.64 -11.34
C LYS A 23 -13.65 61.51 -9.82
N GLY A 24 -12.76 62.27 -9.22
CA GLY A 24 -12.69 62.43 -7.78
C GLY A 24 -13.79 63.39 -7.28
N ALA A 25 -14.62 62.93 -6.38
CA ALA A 25 -15.40 63.78 -5.49
C ALA A 25 -15.04 63.39 -4.05
N LYS A 26 -14.45 64.35 -3.32
CA LYS A 26 -14.12 64.23 -1.90
C LYS A 26 -15.39 64.12 -1.08
N ALA A 27 -15.64 62.94 -0.51
CA ALA A 27 -16.54 62.81 0.64
C ALA A 27 -15.71 62.29 1.83
N LYS A 28 -15.69 63.05 2.93
CA LYS A 28 -15.10 62.65 4.20
C LYS A 28 -15.91 61.49 4.78
N GLY A 29 -15.33 60.28 4.79
CA GLY A 29 -15.95 59.08 5.35
C GLY A 29 -15.69 58.95 6.85
N LEU A 30 -16.69 58.47 7.55
CA LEU A 30 -16.64 57.98 8.94
C LEU A 30 -15.68 56.78 9.06
N PRO A 31 -14.96 56.59 10.20
CA PRO A 31 -14.08 55.47 10.40
C PRO A 31 -14.90 54.18 10.66
N GLY A 32 -14.80 53.18 9.77
CA GLY A 32 -15.35 51.85 10.06
C GLY A 32 -16.01 51.09 8.90
N GLN A 33 -16.13 51.64 7.69
CA GLN A 33 -16.59 50.84 6.54
C GLN A 33 -15.41 50.10 5.90
N GLN A 34 -15.27 48.84 6.20
CA GLN A 34 -14.44 47.92 5.37
C GLN A 34 -15.02 47.96 3.94
N LYS A 35 -14.23 48.42 2.99
CA LYS A 35 -14.58 48.36 1.57
C LYS A 35 -14.84 46.89 1.21
N MET A 36 -16.00 46.57 0.68
CA MET A 36 -16.26 45.21 0.21
C MET A 36 -15.19 44.81 -0.81
N PRO A 37 -14.57 43.62 -0.68
CA PRO A 37 -13.56 43.16 -1.62
C PRO A 37 -14.12 43.12 -3.04
N GLU A 38 -13.33 43.54 -4.02
CA GLU A 38 -13.69 43.44 -5.43
C GLU A 38 -13.39 42.02 -5.95
N LEU A 39 -14.07 41.57 -7.01
CA LEU A 39 -13.82 40.26 -7.63
C LEU A 39 -12.32 39.99 -7.89
N GLY A 40 -11.58 41.04 -8.32
CA GLY A 40 -10.17 40.96 -8.56
C GLY A 40 -9.33 40.60 -7.33
N ASP A 41 -9.77 40.94 -6.13
CA ASP A 41 -9.06 40.59 -4.88
C ASP A 41 -9.24 39.13 -4.52
N TYR A 42 -10.44 38.58 -4.68
CA TYR A 42 -10.73 37.15 -4.52
C TYR A 42 -9.96 36.29 -5.53
N LEU A 43 -9.90 36.73 -6.81
CA LEU A 43 -9.16 36.01 -7.84
C LEU A 43 -7.65 36.01 -7.59
N LYS A 44 -7.07 37.11 -7.08
CA LYS A 44 -5.65 37.19 -6.69
C LYS A 44 -5.35 36.29 -5.49
N ALA A 45 -6.24 36.25 -4.50
CA ALA A 45 -6.14 35.39 -3.34
C ALA A 45 -6.45 33.93 -3.64
N ARG A 46 -6.94 33.60 -4.85
CA ARG A 46 -7.45 32.27 -5.24
C ARG A 46 -8.62 31.80 -4.36
N ASP A 47 -9.31 32.72 -3.72
CA ASP A 47 -10.55 32.45 -2.99
C ASP A 47 -11.73 32.38 -3.96
N PHE A 48 -11.83 31.26 -4.67
CA PHE A 48 -12.91 31.03 -5.62
C PHE A 48 -14.29 30.89 -4.93
N THR A 49 -14.32 30.43 -3.68
CA THR A 49 -15.55 30.29 -2.90
C THR A 49 -16.14 31.67 -2.57
N GLY A 50 -15.30 32.57 -2.08
CA GLY A 50 -15.69 33.96 -1.86
C GLY A 50 -16.10 34.66 -3.16
N ALA A 51 -15.36 34.42 -4.26
CA ALA A 51 -15.70 34.93 -5.59
C ALA A 51 -17.07 34.45 -6.08
N VAL A 52 -17.41 33.16 -5.93
CA VAL A 52 -18.74 32.63 -6.30
C VAL A 52 -19.85 33.33 -5.48
N THR A 53 -19.63 33.46 -4.17
CA THR A 53 -20.63 34.12 -3.30
C THR A 53 -20.87 35.56 -3.71
N LEU A 54 -19.81 36.33 -4.01
CA LEU A 54 -19.91 37.69 -4.49
C LEU A 54 -20.65 37.77 -5.84
N LEU A 55 -20.33 36.90 -6.79
CA LEU A 55 -20.95 36.88 -8.13
C LEU A 55 -22.42 36.46 -8.07
N GLU A 56 -22.79 35.54 -7.19
CA GLU A 56 -24.18 35.18 -6.94
C GLU A 56 -24.97 36.33 -6.33
N PHE A 57 -24.37 37.11 -5.43
CA PHE A 57 -24.98 38.30 -4.88
C PHE A 57 -25.19 39.35 -5.96
N ASN A 58 -24.19 39.65 -6.79
CA ASN A 58 -24.29 40.62 -7.88
C ASN A 58 -25.36 40.22 -8.89
N ARG A 59 -25.47 38.93 -9.24
CA ARG A 59 -26.52 38.41 -10.12
C ARG A 59 -27.93 38.66 -9.56
N ARG A 60 -28.13 38.53 -8.24
CA ARG A 60 -29.42 38.74 -7.58
C ARG A 60 -29.77 40.23 -7.40
N SER A 61 -28.78 41.10 -7.37
CA SER A 61 -29.01 42.54 -7.17
C SER A 61 -29.48 43.28 -8.42
N GLY A 62 -29.52 42.63 -9.59
CA GLY A 62 -30.23 43.11 -10.77
C GLY A 62 -29.56 44.23 -11.54
N GLU A 63 -28.24 44.40 -11.46
CA GLU A 63 -27.50 45.28 -12.36
C GLU A 63 -27.27 44.57 -13.70
N ASP A 64 -28.24 44.65 -14.61
CA ASP A 64 -28.32 43.90 -15.88
C ASP A 64 -27.21 44.21 -16.89
N ASP A 65 -26.52 45.34 -16.77
CA ASP A 65 -25.46 45.75 -17.72
C ASP A 65 -24.19 44.90 -17.71
N ALA A 66 -24.05 43.96 -16.77
CA ALA A 66 -22.85 43.09 -16.62
C ALA A 66 -23.19 41.59 -16.50
N LEU A 67 -24.40 41.15 -16.86
CA LEU A 67 -24.87 39.78 -16.68
C LEU A 67 -23.97 38.76 -17.43
N GLU A 68 -23.57 39.04 -18.67
CA GLU A 68 -22.68 38.22 -19.46
C GLU A 68 -21.31 38.00 -18.76
N ASP A 69 -20.69 39.10 -18.32
CA ASP A 69 -19.41 39.05 -17.60
C ASP A 69 -19.55 38.32 -16.24
N THR A 70 -20.68 38.54 -15.53
CA THR A 70 -20.96 37.88 -14.25
C THR A 70 -21.13 36.38 -14.41
N LEU A 71 -21.90 35.91 -15.38
CA LEU A 71 -22.09 34.49 -15.66
C LEU A 71 -20.81 33.83 -16.13
N MET A 72 -19.99 34.50 -16.94
CA MET A 72 -18.69 33.99 -17.38
C MET A 72 -17.75 33.75 -16.19
N TRP A 73 -17.62 34.74 -15.30
CA TRP A 73 -16.79 34.60 -14.11
C TRP A 73 -17.38 33.62 -13.09
N LEU A 74 -18.70 33.54 -12.97
CA LEU A 74 -19.38 32.61 -12.09
C LEU A 74 -19.10 31.17 -12.52
N GLY A 75 -19.23 30.86 -13.83
CA GLY A 75 -18.86 29.55 -14.37
C GLY A 75 -17.39 29.21 -14.15
N TYR A 76 -16.49 30.20 -14.39
CA TYR A 76 -15.06 30.03 -14.16
C TYR A 76 -14.73 29.75 -12.68
N CYS A 77 -15.25 30.56 -11.75
CA CYS A 77 -14.99 30.38 -10.32
C CYS A 77 -15.60 29.09 -9.78
N ALA A 78 -16.84 28.75 -10.17
CA ALA A 78 -17.50 27.50 -9.79
C ALA A 78 -16.73 26.28 -10.28
N PHE A 79 -16.18 26.32 -11.50
CA PHE A 79 -15.31 25.27 -12.02
C PHE A 79 -14.07 25.08 -11.16
N HIS A 80 -13.41 26.16 -10.74
CA HIS A 80 -12.23 26.10 -9.90
C HIS A 80 -12.49 25.70 -8.44
N VAL A 81 -13.71 25.90 -7.95
CA VAL A 81 -14.18 25.35 -6.66
C VAL A 81 -14.41 23.83 -6.74
N GLY A 82 -14.58 23.27 -7.95
CA GLY A 82 -14.97 21.87 -8.18
C GLY A 82 -16.49 21.67 -8.26
N ASN A 83 -17.29 22.73 -8.18
CA ASN A 83 -18.74 22.66 -8.36
C ASN A 83 -19.08 22.73 -9.85
N TYR A 84 -18.81 21.64 -10.56
CA TYR A 84 -18.97 21.56 -12.02
C TYR A 84 -20.43 21.71 -12.45
N GLN A 85 -21.38 21.20 -11.67
CA GLN A 85 -22.81 21.37 -11.99
C GLN A 85 -23.20 22.83 -11.97
N ARG A 86 -22.76 23.58 -10.95
CA ARG A 86 -23.04 25.03 -10.88
C ARG A 86 -22.39 25.81 -12.03
N ALA A 87 -21.19 25.38 -12.45
CA ALA A 87 -20.51 25.95 -13.62
C ALA A 87 -21.30 25.67 -14.91
N ILE A 88 -21.84 24.48 -15.09
CA ILE A 88 -22.70 24.07 -16.21
C ILE A 88 -23.96 24.96 -16.26
N ASP A 89 -24.62 25.13 -15.11
CA ASP A 89 -25.85 25.96 -15.04
C ASP A 89 -25.57 27.41 -15.46
N ALA A 90 -24.45 27.99 -14.99
CA ALA A 90 -24.04 29.34 -15.37
C ALA A 90 -23.69 29.45 -16.86
N TYR A 91 -23.03 28.46 -17.43
CA TYR A 91 -22.67 28.44 -18.85
C TYR A 91 -23.89 28.20 -19.76
N HIS A 92 -24.86 27.37 -19.37
CA HIS A 92 -26.11 27.22 -20.12
C HIS A 92 -26.96 28.50 -20.10
N GLU A 93 -27.02 29.18 -18.96
CA GLU A 93 -27.67 30.49 -18.88
C GLU A 93 -26.98 31.50 -19.81
N LEU A 94 -25.63 31.48 -19.84
CA LEU A 94 -24.86 32.33 -20.73
C LEU A 94 -25.08 31.98 -22.23
N GLU A 95 -25.20 30.71 -22.59
CA GLU A 95 -25.59 30.30 -23.96
C GLU A 95 -26.98 30.83 -24.33
N SER A 96 -27.95 30.80 -23.38
CA SER A 96 -29.33 31.24 -23.62
C SER A 96 -29.45 32.73 -23.93
N ILE A 97 -28.55 33.56 -23.42
CA ILE A 97 -28.48 35.00 -23.68
C ILE A 97 -27.60 35.36 -24.87
N GLY A 98 -27.10 34.38 -25.62
CA GLY A 98 -26.30 34.60 -26.82
C GLY A 98 -24.81 34.87 -26.54
N GLY A 99 -24.27 34.34 -25.46
CA GLY A 99 -22.86 34.45 -25.07
C GLY A 99 -21.85 33.92 -26.09
N PRO A 100 -20.55 34.05 -25.80
CA PRO A 100 -19.46 33.65 -26.71
C PRO A 100 -19.51 32.15 -27.07
N LYS A 101 -19.17 31.80 -28.32
CA LYS A 101 -19.16 30.41 -28.80
C LYS A 101 -18.19 29.50 -28.03
N GLU A 102 -17.19 30.08 -27.40
CA GLU A 102 -16.19 29.37 -26.57
C GLU A 102 -16.80 28.71 -25.34
N VAL A 103 -17.98 29.16 -24.89
CA VAL A 103 -18.74 28.60 -23.76
C VAL A 103 -19.03 27.12 -23.95
N THR A 104 -19.29 26.68 -25.18
CA THR A 104 -19.46 25.24 -25.52
C THR A 104 -18.24 24.42 -25.11
N LEU A 105 -17.01 24.95 -25.26
CA LEU A 105 -15.80 24.26 -24.82
C LEU A 105 -15.66 24.25 -23.29
N TYR A 106 -16.10 25.29 -22.61
CA TYR A 106 -16.10 25.33 -21.14
C TYR A 106 -17.09 24.31 -20.55
N LEU A 107 -18.27 24.17 -21.19
CA LEU A 107 -19.22 23.09 -20.86
C LEU A 107 -18.61 21.72 -21.07
N ALA A 108 -17.91 21.50 -22.17
CA ALA A 108 -17.22 20.25 -22.42
C ALA A 108 -16.12 19.96 -21.38
N CYS A 109 -15.40 21.00 -20.92
CA CYS A 109 -14.45 20.85 -19.80
C CYS A 109 -15.15 20.45 -18.49
N CYS A 110 -16.32 21.03 -18.18
CA CYS A 110 -17.09 20.64 -17.00
C CYS A 110 -17.51 19.15 -17.08
N HIS A 111 -18.03 18.70 -18.23
CA HIS A 111 -18.38 17.30 -18.44
C HIS A 111 -17.17 16.37 -18.34
N TYR A 112 -15.99 16.79 -18.80
CA TYR A 112 -14.75 16.03 -18.64
C TYR A 112 -14.42 15.79 -17.16
N TYR A 113 -14.50 16.81 -16.33
CA TYR A 113 -14.22 16.68 -14.89
C TYR A 113 -15.31 15.95 -14.10
N MET A 114 -16.54 15.89 -14.65
CA MET A 114 -17.61 15.02 -14.16
C MET A 114 -17.50 13.57 -14.66
N GLN A 115 -16.42 13.22 -15.34
CA GLN A 115 -16.15 11.90 -15.92
C GLN A 115 -17.16 11.45 -17.00
N MET A 116 -17.96 12.35 -17.52
CA MET A 116 -18.89 12.10 -18.64
C MET A 116 -18.15 12.27 -19.98
N PHE A 117 -17.19 11.39 -20.28
CA PHE A 117 -16.24 11.57 -21.38
C PHE A 117 -16.90 11.57 -22.77
N ASP A 118 -17.87 10.70 -23.01
CA ASP A 118 -18.60 10.65 -24.30
C ASP A 118 -19.35 11.96 -24.56
N LYS A 119 -20.07 12.44 -23.54
CA LYS A 119 -20.78 13.71 -23.63
C LYS A 119 -19.83 14.90 -23.79
N ALA A 120 -18.70 14.87 -23.09
CA ALA A 120 -17.67 15.89 -23.23
C ALA A 120 -17.10 15.92 -24.67
N GLU A 121 -16.86 14.77 -25.29
CA GLU A 121 -16.40 14.66 -26.67
C GLU A 121 -17.45 15.22 -27.66
N GLU A 122 -18.72 14.85 -27.48
CA GLU A 122 -19.81 15.32 -28.31
C GLU A 122 -19.95 16.85 -28.28
N VAL A 123 -19.94 17.43 -27.07
CA VAL A 123 -20.05 18.89 -26.86
C VAL A 123 -18.79 19.59 -27.39
N ALA A 124 -17.59 19.06 -27.15
CA ALA A 124 -16.34 19.65 -27.64
C ALA A 124 -16.28 19.73 -29.16
N LYS A 125 -16.80 18.72 -29.89
CA LYS A 125 -16.87 18.71 -31.36
C LYS A 125 -17.71 19.86 -31.92
N LYS A 126 -18.74 20.31 -31.20
CA LYS A 126 -19.62 21.42 -31.59
C LYS A 126 -18.99 22.79 -31.36
N GLY A 127 -17.95 22.88 -30.51
CA GLY A 127 -17.26 24.11 -30.19
C GLY A 127 -16.38 24.64 -31.33
N PRO A 128 -15.98 25.94 -31.26
CA PRO A 128 -15.13 26.56 -32.26
C PRO A 128 -13.74 25.92 -32.37
N GLU A 129 -13.13 25.98 -33.55
CA GLU A 129 -11.76 25.49 -33.76
C GLU A 129 -10.77 26.45 -33.06
N CYS A 130 -10.08 25.91 -32.05
CA CYS A 130 -9.07 26.64 -31.30
C CYS A 130 -8.13 25.67 -30.54
N ALA A 131 -7.05 26.16 -29.99
CA ALA A 131 -6.07 25.36 -29.25
C ALA A 131 -6.71 24.64 -28.03
N LEU A 132 -7.65 25.27 -27.32
CA LEU A 132 -8.36 24.64 -26.20
C LEU A 132 -9.15 23.40 -26.65
N LYS A 133 -9.86 23.47 -27.79
CA LYS A 133 -10.59 22.32 -28.35
C LYS A 133 -9.63 21.18 -28.64
N ASN A 134 -8.51 21.47 -29.28
CA ASN A 134 -7.52 20.45 -29.61
C ASN A 134 -6.95 19.76 -28.35
N ARG A 135 -6.55 20.53 -27.32
CA ARG A 135 -6.09 19.99 -26.04
C ARG A 135 -7.17 19.14 -25.34
N LEU A 136 -8.42 19.62 -25.33
CA LEU A 136 -9.52 18.88 -24.70
C LEU A 136 -9.77 17.54 -25.41
N LEU A 137 -9.82 17.55 -26.74
CA LEU A 137 -10.00 16.32 -27.53
C LEU A 137 -8.79 15.37 -27.42
N PHE A 138 -7.58 15.89 -27.27
CA PHE A 138 -6.38 15.11 -26.97
C PHE A 138 -6.50 14.34 -25.64
N HIS A 139 -6.92 15.03 -24.57
CA HIS A 139 -7.15 14.39 -23.26
C HIS A 139 -8.34 13.42 -23.28
N LEU A 140 -9.42 13.75 -23.99
CA LEU A 140 -10.59 12.87 -24.15
C LEU A 140 -10.23 11.59 -24.90
N SER A 141 -9.43 11.68 -25.96
CA SER A 141 -8.96 10.50 -26.71
C SER A 141 -8.16 9.55 -25.81
N HIS A 142 -7.34 10.08 -24.90
CA HIS A 142 -6.65 9.26 -23.91
C HIS A 142 -7.64 8.58 -22.95
N LYS A 143 -8.64 9.29 -22.44
CA LYS A 143 -9.64 8.73 -21.50
C LYS A 143 -10.56 7.70 -22.14
N LEU A 144 -10.88 7.88 -23.42
CA LEU A 144 -11.69 6.96 -24.24
C LEU A 144 -10.85 5.82 -24.87
N LEU A 145 -9.55 5.76 -24.60
CA LEU A 145 -8.62 4.74 -25.12
C LEU A 145 -8.56 4.67 -26.66
N ASP A 146 -8.81 5.79 -27.35
CA ASP A 146 -8.75 5.89 -28.82
C ASP A 146 -7.38 6.40 -29.27
N GLU A 147 -6.45 5.47 -29.50
CA GLU A 147 -5.07 5.80 -29.91
C GLU A 147 -5.00 6.52 -31.27
N ASN A 148 -5.90 6.23 -32.19
CA ASN A 148 -5.90 6.87 -33.51
C ASN A 148 -6.24 8.36 -33.40
N LYS A 149 -7.29 8.70 -32.62
CA LYS A 149 -7.63 10.09 -32.33
C LYS A 149 -6.55 10.77 -31.50
N LEU A 150 -5.98 10.07 -30.52
CA LEU A 150 -4.90 10.58 -29.70
C LEU A 150 -3.74 11.06 -30.57
N MET A 151 -3.27 10.23 -31.51
CA MET A 151 -2.19 10.59 -32.43
C MET A 151 -2.58 11.75 -33.36
N THR A 152 -3.84 11.79 -33.81
CA THR A 152 -4.34 12.87 -34.67
C THR A 152 -4.31 14.22 -33.95
N TYR A 153 -4.74 14.27 -32.69
CA TYR A 153 -4.72 15.51 -31.90
C TYR A 153 -3.33 15.84 -31.36
N HIS A 154 -2.48 14.85 -31.11
CA HIS A 154 -1.07 15.07 -30.79
C HIS A 154 -0.35 15.85 -31.90
N GLN A 155 -0.54 15.49 -33.16
CA GLN A 155 0.06 16.18 -34.30
C GLN A 155 -0.37 17.64 -34.47
N LYS A 156 -1.50 18.03 -33.87
CA LYS A 156 -2.02 19.40 -33.88
C LYS A 156 -1.54 20.25 -32.72
N LEU A 157 -0.83 19.65 -31.75
CA LEU A 157 -0.23 20.40 -30.64
C LEU A 157 0.92 21.25 -31.18
N THR A 158 1.04 22.43 -30.64
CA THR A 158 2.08 23.40 -30.95
C THR A 158 3.07 23.53 -29.81
N ASP A 159 4.13 24.30 -30.02
CA ASP A 159 5.16 24.52 -28.96
C ASP A 159 4.77 25.66 -27.99
N THR A 160 3.47 25.86 -27.76
CA THR A 160 2.99 26.76 -26.72
C THR A 160 3.05 26.12 -25.35
N ASN A 161 3.24 26.91 -24.30
CA ASN A 161 3.32 26.39 -22.91
C ASN A 161 2.13 25.53 -22.55
N GLU A 162 0.91 25.95 -22.93
CA GLU A 162 -0.32 25.22 -22.63
C GLU A 162 -0.42 23.87 -23.35
N ASP A 163 0.07 23.78 -24.59
CA ASP A 163 0.09 22.53 -25.37
C ASP A 163 1.15 21.59 -24.81
N GLN A 164 2.34 22.10 -24.45
CA GLN A 164 3.42 21.34 -23.84
C GLN A 164 3.03 20.82 -22.44
N LEU A 165 2.31 21.62 -21.63
CA LEU A 165 1.73 21.17 -20.36
C LEU A 165 0.72 20.03 -20.56
N SER A 166 -0.09 20.10 -21.62
CA SER A 166 -1.04 19.02 -21.96
C SER A 166 -0.31 17.75 -22.40
N LEU A 167 0.74 17.88 -23.18
CA LEU A 167 1.58 16.75 -23.61
C LEU A 167 2.26 16.08 -22.41
N ALA A 168 2.90 16.85 -21.54
CA ALA A 168 3.53 16.34 -20.33
C ALA A 168 2.52 15.64 -19.40
N ALA A 169 1.30 16.17 -19.29
CA ALA A 169 0.24 15.55 -18.50
C ALA A 169 -0.17 14.18 -19.06
N ILE A 170 -0.26 14.01 -20.38
CA ILE A 170 -0.54 12.71 -20.99
C ILE A 170 0.62 11.74 -20.81
N HIS A 171 1.87 12.16 -20.97
CA HIS A 171 3.03 11.33 -20.64
C HIS A 171 2.97 10.85 -19.18
N TYR A 172 2.68 11.73 -18.23
CA TYR A 172 2.52 11.37 -16.82
C TYR A 172 1.39 10.35 -16.60
N LEU A 173 0.22 10.56 -17.22
CA LEU A 173 -0.93 9.64 -17.11
C LEU A 173 -0.67 8.27 -17.75
N ARG A 174 0.24 8.20 -18.73
CA ARG A 174 0.70 6.97 -19.38
C ARG A 174 1.92 6.34 -18.70
N SER A 175 2.29 6.83 -17.53
CA SER A 175 3.46 6.37 -16.77
C SER A 175 4.82 6.61 -17.44
N HIS A 176 4.87 7.46 -18.46
CA HIS A 176 6.11 7.93 -19.09
C HIS A 176 6.67 9.12 -18.27
N PHE A 177 7.06 8.82 -17.03
CA PHE A 177 7.42 9.87 -16.07
C PHE A 177 8.69 10.62 -16.43
N GLN A 178 9.64 9.97 -17.10
CA GLN A 178 10.89 10.63 -17.53
C GLN A 178 10.62 11.67 -18.61
N GLU A 179 9.84 11.32 -19.63
CA GLU A 179 9.45 12.23 -20.71
C GLU A 179 8.63 13.41 -20.17
N ALA A 180 7.72 13.15 -19.25
CA ALA A 180 6.98 14.22 -18.56
C ALA A 180 7.92 15.14 -17.78
N THR A 181 8.91 14.58 -17.06
CA THR A 181 9.91 15.33 -16.32
C THR A 181 10.71 16.27 -17.22
N ASP A 182 11.15 15.78 -18.38
CA ASP A 182 11.98 16.54 -19.32
C ASP A 182 11.20 17.73 -19.89
N ILE A 183 9.94 17.54 -20.22
CA ILE A 183 9.07 18.64 -20.70
C ILE A 183 8.83 19.67 -19.58
N TYR A 184 8.44 19.22 -18.37
CA TYR A 184 8.19 20.15 -17.25
C TYR A 184 9.44 20.92 -16.85
N LYS A 185 10.63 20.30 -16.87
CA LYS A 185 11.91 20.99 -16.59
C LYS A 185 12.24 22.01 -17.65
N ARG A 186 12.04 21.71 -18.94
CA ARG A 186 12.22 22.66 -20.03
C ARG A 186 11.34 23.89 -19.82
N LEU A 187 10.05 23.67 -19.56
CA LEU A 187 9.09 24.74 -19.28
C LEU A 187 9.49 25.56 -18.05
N LEU A 188 10.00 24.93 -17.00
CA LEU A 188 10.49 25.62 -15.79
C LEU A 188 11.69 26.51 -16.07
N LEU A 189 12.61 26.08 -16.94
CA LEU A 189 13.77 26.88 -17.33
C LEU A 189 13.36 28.10 -18.15
N GLU A 190 12.34 27.98 -19.01
CA GLU A 190 11.81 29.04 -19.84
C GLU A 190 10.93 30.03 -19.04
N ASN A 191 10.20 29.52 -18.03
CA ASN A 191 9.22 30.27 -17.25
C ASN A 191 9.50 30.12 -15.73
N ARG A 192 10.60 30.68 -15.27
CA ARG A 192 11.05 30.60 -13.86
C ARG A 192 10.08 31.17 -12.85
N ASP A 193 9.21 32.09 -13.28
CA ASP A 193 8.19 32.71 -12.43
C ASP A 193 6.95 31.80 -12.24
N ASP A 194 6.81 30.74 -13.04
CA ASP A 194 5.72 29.76 -12.85
C ASP A 194 6.15 28.67 -11.85
N LEU A 195 6.10 29.04 -10.58
CA LEU A 195 6.49 28.16 -9.48
C LEU A 195 5.67 26.86 -9.43
N ALA A 196 4.46 26.81 -10.01
CA ALA A 196 3.63 25.59 -10.05
C ALA A 196 4.32 24.44 -10.80
N LEU A 197 5.19 24.74 -11.76
CA LEU A 197 5.98 23.74 -12.48
C LEU A 197 6.85 22.90 -11.54
N ASN A 198 7.33 23.46 -10.43
CA ASN A 198 8.09 22.70 -9.43
C ASN A 198 7.24 21.57 -8.83
N VAL A 199 5.93 21.78 -8.63
CA VAL A 199 5.04 20.72 -8.12
C VAL A 199 4.90 19.60 -9.14
N TYR A 200 4.75 19.91 -10.43
CA TYR A 200 4.65 18.89 -11.48
C TYR A 200 5.95 18.08 -11.63
N VAL A 201 7.10 18.74 -11.59
CA VAL A 201 8.41 18.07 -11.60
C VAL A 201 8.56 17.18 -10.35
N ALA A 202 8.19 17.68 -9.18
CA ALA A 202 8.24 16.90 -7.94
C ALA A 202 7.31 15.67 -7.98
N MET A 203 6.12 15.78 -8.58
CA MET A 203 5.21 14.64 -8.80
C MET A 203 5.83 13.58 -9.69
N CYS A 204 6.53 13.97 -10.75
CA CYS A 204 7.23 13.03 -11.62
C CYS A 204 8.35 12.29 -10.87
N TYR A 205 9.17 13.02 -10.11
CA TYR A 205 10.22 12.40 -9.29
C TYR A 205 9.68 11.47 -8.22
N TYR A 206 8.52 11.81 -7.60
CA TYR A 206 7.83 10.92 -6.70
C TYR A 206 7.46 9.58 -7.37
N LYS A 207 7.00 9.62 -8.62
CA LYS A 207 6.64 8.43 -9.40
C LYS A 207 7.87 7.64 -9.90
N LEU A 208 9.02 8.29 -10.00
CA LEU A 208 10.32 7.67 -10.33
C LEU A 208 11.07 7.17 -9.08
N ASP A 209 10.43 7.20 -7.90
CA ASP A 209 10.98 6.79 -6.61
C ASP A 209 12.17 7.66 -6.09
N TYR A 210 12.39 8.85 -6.67
CA TYR A 210 13.38 9.83 -6.20
C TYR A 210 12.75 10.80 -5.18
N TYR A 211 12.38 10.27 -4.02
CA TYR A 211 11.62 11.00 -3.00
C TYR A 211 12.37 12.19 -2.42
N ASP A 212 13.68 12.07 -2.21
CA ASP A 212 14.53 13.15 -1.69
C ASP A 212 14.55 14.32 -2.67
N VAL A 213 14.80 14.05 -3.95
CA VAL A 213 14.82 15.07 -5.02
C VAL A 213 13.45 15.73 -5.15
N SER A 214 12.35 14.94 -5.05
CA SER A 214 10.99 15.46 -5.04
C SER A 214 10.76 16.44 -3.90
N LEU A 215 11.25 16.17 -2.68
CA LEU A 215 11.14 17.06 -1.53
C LEU A 215 11.93 18.36 -1.72
N GLU A 216 13.15 18.30 -2.26
CA GLU A 216 13.99 19.48 -2.52
C GLU A 216 13.32 20.43 -3.50
N ILE A 217 12.80 19.92 -4.61
CA ILE A 217 12.13 20.73 -5.62
C ILE A 217 10.82 21.31 -5.08
N LEU A 218 10.06 20.51 -4.32
CA LEU A 218 8.80 20.93 -3.73
C LEU A 218 8.99 22.05 -2.69
N ALA A 219 10.12 22.05 -1.99
CA ALA A 219 10.46 23.08 -1.01
C ALA A 219 10.49 24.49 -1.62
N VAL A 220 10.92 24.63 -2.86
CA VAL A 220 10.92 25.92 -3.59
C VAL A 220 9.51 26.48 -3.71
N TYR A 221 8.54 25.63 -4.08
CA TYR A 221 7.13 26.04 -4.18
C TYR A 221 6.54 26.36 -2.81
N LEU A 222 6.80 25.53 -1.81
CA LEU A 222 6.27 25.68 -0.45
C LEU A 222 6.83 26.89 0.31
N GLN A 223 7.98 27.43 -0.08
CA GLN A 223 8.47 28.72 0.46
C GLN A 223 7.57 29.88 0.07
N ALA A 224 7.03 29.88 -1.15
CA ALA A 224 6.13 30.90 -1.63
C ALA A 224 4.64 30.63 -1.26
N PHE A 225 4.24 29.36 -1.21
CA PHE A 225 2.86 28.92 -0.98
C PHE A 225 2.79 27.83 0.09
N PRO A 226 3.08 28.15 1.36
CA PRO A 226 3.14 27.17 2.45
C PRO A 226 1.81 26.49 2.75
N ASP A 227 0.71 27.08 2.32
CA ASP A 227 -0.65 26.62 2.59
C ASP A 227 -1.27 25.85 1.41
N SER A 228 -0.48 25.51 0.40
CA SER A 228 -0.95 24.71 -0.73
C SER A 228 -1.25 23.28 -0.34
N ALA A 229 -2.53 22.91 -0.29
CA ALA A 229 -2.98 21.56 0.07
C ALA A 229 -2.38 20.48 -0.84
N VAL A 230 -2.29 20.74 -2.15
CA VAL A 230 -1.70 19.79 -3.13
C VAL A 230 -0.22 19.57 -2.84
N ALA A 231 0.56 20.63 -2.64
CA ALA A 231 1.98 20.53 -2.39
C ALA A 231 2.28 19.89 -1.02
N MET A 232 1.52 20.24 0.02
CA MET A 232 1.65 19.61 1.34
C MET A 232 1.26 18.15 1.33
N ASN A 233 0.22 17.77 0.57
CA ASN A 233 -0.13 16.36 0.39
C ASN A 233 0.99 15.59 -0.31
N LEU A 234 1.59 16.14 -1.37
CA LEU A 234 2.73 15.52 -2.04
C LEU A 234 3.94 15.40 -1.10
N LYS A 235 4.21 16.43 -0.28
CA LYS A 235 5.25 16.37 0.75
C LYS A 235 4.99 15.24 1.73
N ALA A 236 3.76 15.11 2.24
CA ALA A 236 3.39 14.03 3.14
C ALA A 236 3.55 12.64 2.49
N CYS A 237 3.20 12.49 1.20
CA CYS A 237 3.42 11.25 0.46
C CYS A 237 4.91 10.89 0.36
N ASN A 238 5.79 11.85 0.07
CA ASN A 238 7.24 11.64 0.05
C ASN A 238 7.77 11.23 1.44
N VAL A 239 7.33 11.93 2.50
CA VAL A 239 7.71 11.62 3.88
C VAL A 239 7.22 10.23 4.30
N PHE A 240 6.04 9.81 3.85
CA PHE A 240 5.53 8.46 4.07
C PHE A 240 6.46 7.40 3.46
N ARG A 241 6.94 7.63 2.24
CA ARG A 241 7.82 6.69 1.53
C ARG A 241 9.23 6.63 2.12
N LEU A 242 9.78 7.77 2.57
CA LEU A 242 11.12 7.86 3.15
C LEU A 242 11.19 7.40 4.61
N TYR A 243 10.13 7.63 5.38
CA TYR A 243 10.15 7.40 6.82
C TYR A 243 9.01 6.47 7.25
N ASN A 244 7.84 7.05 7.57
CA ASN A 244 6.66 6.29 8.04
C ASN A 244 5.37 7.13 8.02
N GLY A 245 4.24 6.45 8.30
CA GLY A 245 2.93 7.10 8.31
C GLY A 245 2.77 8.18 9.39
N LYS A 246 3.37 8.00 10.57
CA LYS A 246 3.28 8.98 11.66
C LYS A 246 3.96 10.30 11.31
N ALA A 247 5.10 10.26 10.62
CA ALA A 247 5.77 11.45 10.12
C ALA A 247 4.91 12.17 9.06
N ALA A 248 4.31 11.43 8.12
CA ALA A 248 3.42 11.98 7.11
C ALA A 248 2.14 12.61 7.73
N GLU A 249 1.53 11.97 8.72
CA GLU A 249 0.40 12.56 9.47
C GLU A 249 0.77 13.89 10.12
N THR A 250 2.00 14.01 10.63
CA THR A 250 2.48 15.25 11.26
C THR A 250 2.56 16.40 10.27
N GLU A 251 2.99 16.14 9.02
CA GLU A 251 3.02 17.15 7.96
C GLU A 251 1.61 17.65 7.61
N LEU A 252 0.62 16.75 7.51
CA LEU A 252 -0.76 17.13 7.25
C LEU A 252 -1.41 17.87 8.44
N LYS A 253 -1.08 17.51 9.67
CA LYS A 253 -1.54 18.24 10.87
C LYS A 253 -1.08 19.68 10.86
N ALA A 254 0.16 19.95 10.45
CA ALA A 254 0.68 21.31 10.34
C ALA A 254 -0.15 22.19 9.38
N LEU A 255 -0.77 21.61 8.36
CA LEU A 255 -1.70 22.31 7.46
C LEU A 255 -3.07 22.56 8.14
N ALA A 256 -3.58 21.58 8.89
CA ALA A 256 -4.82 21.73 9.67
C ALA A 256 -4.70 22.80 10.75
N ASP A 257 -3.56 22.86 11.45
CA ASP A 257 -3.29 23.85 12.50
C ASP A 257 -3.26 25.30 11.97
N ARG A 258 -3.00 25.48 10.67
CA ARG A 258 -3.09 26.78 9.96
C ARG A 258 -4.52 27.16 9.56
N GLY A 259 -5.52 26.37 9.94
CA GLY A 259 -6.94 26.65 9.71
C GLY A 259 -7.51 26.11 8.39
N HIS A 260 -6.75 25.27 7.67
CA HIS A 260 -7.26 24.63 6.45
C HIS A 260 -8.17 23.45 6.77
N ASN A 261 -9.35 23.43 6.14
CA ASN A 261 -10.28 22.31 6.25
C ASN A 261 -9.80 21.13 5.37
N LEU A 262 -9.08 20.21 5.98
CA LEU A 262 -8.59 19.01 5.28
C LEU A 262 -9.73 18.03 4.91
N GLN A 263 -10.87 18.09 5.61
CA GLN A 263 -12.01 17.20 5.38
C GLN A 263 -12.75 17.48 4.06
N GLY A 264 -12.52 18.64 3.46
CA GLY A 264 -13.06 18.98 2.15
C GLY A 264 -12.22 18.50 0.97
N ASN A 265 -11.09 17.80 1.20
CA ASN A 265 -10.25 17.26 0.15
C ASN A 265 -10.17 15.75 0.24
N ASP A 266 -10.87 15.06 -0.65
CA ASP A 266 -11.02 13.61 -0.67
C ASP A 266 -9.69 12.87 -0.77
N LEU A 267 -8.75 13.40 -1.57
CA LEU A 267 -7.43 12.78 -1.73
C LEU A 267 -6.60 12.87 -0.43
N ILE A 268 -6.67 13.99 0.28
CA ILE A 268 -6.00 14.14 1.59
C ILE A 268 -6.65 13.22 2.62
N CYS A 269 -7.98 13.13 2.64
CA CYS A 269 -8.70 12.21 3.52
C CYS A 269 -8.30 10.77 3.26
N HIS A 270 -8.26 10.35 1.99
CA HIS A 270 -7.80 9.03 1.58
C HIS A 270 -6.36 8.77 2.05
N ASN A 271 -5.42 9.67 1.74
CA ASN A 271 -4.02 9.50 2.10
C ASN A 271 -3.81 9.44 3.62
N ASN A 272 -4.56 10.23 4.39
CA ASN A 272 -4.49 10.20 5.86
C ASN A 272 -4.93 8.84 6.43
N VAL A 273 -5.92 8.18 5.82
CA VAL A 273 -6.28 6.79 6.17
C VAL A 273 -5.11 5.84 5.91
N VAL A 274 -4.44 5.98 4.77
CA VAL A 274 -3.26 5.15 4.42
C VAL A 274 -2.13 5.41 5.42
N PHE A 275 -1.78 6.67 5.71
CA PHE A 275 -0.71 7.04 6.65
C PHE A 275 -0.97 6.53 8.06
N SER A 276 -2.23 6.53 8.49
CA SER A 276 -2.64 6.03 9.82
C SER A 276 -2.74 4.50 9.92
N GLY A 277 -2.38 3.76 8.86
CA GLY A 277 -2.47 2.30 8.83
C GLY A 277 -3.90 1.77 8.77
N GLY A 278 -4.83 2.54 8.20
CA GLY A 278 -6.23 2.14 8.00
C GLY A 278 -7.21 2.66 9.04
N ARG A 279 -6.79 3.56 9.94
CA ARG A 279 -7.73 4.16 10.90
C ARG A 279 -8.81 4.98 10.18
N GLY A 280 -10.07 4.65 10.45
CA GLY A 280 -11.22 5.33 9.85
C GLY A 280 -11.56 4.87 8.44
N SER A 281 -10.96 3.78 7.93
CA SER A 281 -11.20 3.23 6.59
C SER A 281 -12.69 3.08 6.26
N LEU A 282 -13.48 2.47 7.15
CA LEU A 282 -14.91 2.22 6.91
C LEU A 282 -15.77 3.48 6.81
N LYS A 283 -15.29 4.60 7.34
CA LYS A 283 -16.00 5.89 7.27
C LYS A 283 -15.60 6.69 6.03
N ILE A 284 -14.33 6.65 5.66
CA ILE A 284 -13.75 7.57 4.67
C ILE A 284 -13.66 6.92 3.29
N LEU A 285 -13.24 5.65 3.18
CA LEU A 285 -12.99 5.02 1.88
C LEU A 285 -14.25 4.66 1.08
N PRO A 286 -15.37 4.16 1.67
CA PRO A 286 -16.53 3.73 0.88
C PRO A 286 -17.08 4.80 -0.07
N PRO A 287 -17.29 6.06 0.34
CA PRO A 287 -17.77 7.09 -0.59
C PRO A 287 -16.75 7.48 -1.67
N LEU A 288 -15.48 7.11 -1.52
CA LEU A 288 -14.40 7.45 -2.46
C LEU A 288 -14.11 6.36 -3.50
N VAL A 289 -14.71 5.18 -3.36
CA VAL A 289 -14.44 3.99 -4.20
C VAL A 289 -14.65 4.26 -5.70
N ASP A 290 -15.64 5.09 -6.04
CA ASP A 290 -15.97 5.39 -7.44
C ASP A 290 -15.14 6.55 -8.02
N PHE A 291 -14.48 7.34 -7.16
CA PHE A 291 -13.73 8.54 -7.57
C PHE A 291 -12.21 8.33 -7.50
N ILE A 292 -11.74 7.53 -6.54
CA ILE A 292 -10.32 7.23 -6.31
C ILE A 292 -10.13 5.72 -6.42
N PRO A 293 -9.55 5.21 -7.53
CA PRO A 293 -9.36 3.76 -7.72
C PRO A 293 -8.61 3.09 -6.56
N GLU A 294 -7.60 3.77 -6.02
CA GLU A 294 -6.81 3.29 -4.88
C GLU A 294 -7.64 3.15 -3.59
N ALA A 295 -8.74 3.89 -3.45
CA ALA A 295 -9.62 3.78 -2.28
C ALA A 295 -10.28 2.40 -2.21
N ARG A 296 -10.69 1.84 -3.36
CA ARG A 296 -11.22 0.46 -3.45
C ARG A 296 -10.16 -0.55 -3.01
N LEU A 297 -8.94 -0.44 -3.53
CA LEU A 297 -7.85 -1.36 -3.21
C LEU A 297 -7.49 -1.29 -1.72
N ASN A 298 -7.39 -0.07 -1.16
CA ASN A 298 -7.10 0.12 0.25
C ASN A 298 -8.22 -0.38 1.17
N LEU A 299 -9.48 -0.30 0.74
CA LEU A 299 -10.61 -0.86 1.47
C LEU A 299 -10.56 -2.40 1.46
N VAL A 300 -10.21 -3.02 0.34
CA VAL A 300 -9.99 -4.48 0.25
C VAL A 300 -8.86 -4.90 1.19
N ILE A 301 -7.73 -4.18 1.20
CA ILE A 301 -6.60 -4.44 2.12
C ILE A 301 -7.06 -4.31 3.58
N TYR A 302 -7.88 -3.30 3.89
CA TYR A 302 -8.42 -3.13 5.23
C TYR A 302 -9.26 -4.35 5.66
N TYR A 303 -10.17 -4.82 4.83
CA TYR A 303 -11.00 -5.99 5.12
C TYR A 303 -10.15 -7.27 5.27
N LEU A 304 -9.16 -7.49 4.40
CA LEU A 304 -8.25 -8.64 4.53
C LEU A 304 -7.48 -8.64 5.86
N LYS A 305 -7.08 -7.46 6.37
CA LYS A 305 -6.38 -7.32 7.65
C LYS A 305 -7.28 -7.48 8.87
N ASN A 306 -8.60 -7.39 8.71
CA ASN A 306 -9.59 -7.46 9.78
C ASN A 306 -10.57 -8.62 9.59
N ASP A 307 -10.13 -9.70 8.95
CA ASP A 307 -10.86 -10.96 8.74
C ASP A 307 -12.19 -10.81 7.97
N GLY A 308 -12.41 -9.67 7.30
CA GLY A 308 -13.56 -9.39 6.44
C GLY A 308 -13.37 -9.94 5.02
N LEU A 309 -13.17 -11.25 4.89
CA LEU A 309 -12.81 -11.88 3.62
C LEU A 309 -13.91 -11.79 2.56
N GLN A 310 -15.17 -11.92 2.97
CA GLN A 310 -16.31 -11.87 2.04
C GLN A 310 -16.51 -10.45 1.50
N GLU A 311 -16.40 -9.43 2.35
CA GLU A 311 -16.50 -8.03 1.97
C GLU A 311 -15.34 -7.64 1.02
N ALA A 312 -14.13 -8.14 1.28
CA ALA A 312 -13.00 -7.95 0.39
C ALA A 312 -13.25 -8.54 -1.00
N TYR A 313 -13.84 -9.74 -1.05
CA TYR A 313 -14.17 -10.39 -2.31
C TYR A 313 -15.25 -9.64 -3.09
N ASP A 314 -16.33 -9.23 -2.41
CA ASP A 314 -17.45 -8.52 -3.05
C ASP A 314 -17.01 -7.18 -3.69
N LEU A 315 -15.99 -6.53 -3.14
CA LEU A 315 -15.44 -5.29 -3.70
C LEU A 315 -14.59 -5.50 -4.96
N ILE A 316 -13.99 -6.70 -5.12
CA ILE A 316 -12.99 -6.91 -6.18
C ILE A 316 -13.39 -7.95 -7.23
N LYS A 317 -14.44 -8.76 -6.98
CA LYS A 317 -14.85 -9.87 -7.87
C LYS A 317 -15.13 -9.41 -9.30
N ASP A 318 -15.87 -8.30 -9.45
CA ASP A 318 -16.31 -7.77 -10.73
C ASP A 318 -15.30 -6.77 -11.36
N LEU A 319 -14.20 -6.46 -10.66
CA LEU A 319 -13.17 -5.57 -11.16
C LEU A 319 -12.37 -6.28 -12.27
N GLU A 320 -12.30 -5.72 -13.45
CA GLU A 320 -11.33 -6.14 -14.47
C GLU A 320 -9.98 -5.49 -14.17
N PRO A 321 -8.96 -6.26 -13.77
CA PRO A 321 -7.70 -5.69 -13.35
C PRO A 321 -6.92 -5.13 -14.54
N SER A 322 -6.43 -3.90 -14.40
CA SER A 322 -5.64 -3.17 -15.41
C SER A 322 -4.22 -2.87 -14.94
N THR A 323 -4.00 -2.84 -13.62
CA THR A 323 -2.70 -2.53 -13.01
C THR A 323 -2.14 -3.75 -12.27
N PRO A 324 -0.80 -3.86 -12.14
CA PRO A 324 -0.18 -4.95 -11.38
C PRO A 324 -0.73 -5.10 -9.97
N GLN A 325 -1.01 -3.98 -9.27
CA GLN A 325 -1.56 -3.98 -7.92
C GLN A 325 -2.96 -4.61 -7.85
N GLU A 326 -3.80 -4.35 -8.85
CA GLU A 326 -5.13 -4.97 -8.93
C GLU A 326 -5.05 -6.48 -9.16
N TYR A 327 -4.15 -6.93 -10.05
CA TYR A 327 -3.88 -8.36 -10.26
C TYR A 327 -3.40 -9.03 -8.97
N ILE A 328 -2.42 -8.43 -8.28
CA ILE A 328 -1.89 -8.94 -7.02
C ILE A 328 -3.01 -9.08 -5.99
N LEU A 329 -3.82 -8.04 -5.82
CA LEU A 329 -4.86 -8.03 -4.81
C LEU A 329 -5.97 -9.04 -5.11
N LYS A 330 -6.37 -9.19 -6.39
CA LYS A 330 -7.24 -10.30 -6.82
C LYS A 330 -6.64 -11.66 -6.51
N GLY A 331 -5.35 -11.83 -6.75
CA GLY A 331 -4.62 -13.04 -6.40
C GLY A 331 -4.68 -13.35 -4.91
N VAL A 332 -4.41 -12.35 -4.05
CA VAL A 332 -4.43 -12.49 -2.60
C VAL A 332 -5.83 -12.84 -2.09
N VAL A 333 -6.87 -12.11 -2.51
CA VAL A 333 -8.26 -12.37 -2.11
C VAL A 333 -8.69 -13.78 -2.50
N ASN A 334 -8.41 -14.21 -3.75
CA ASN A 334 -8.74 -15.56 -4.20
C ASN A 334 -7.96 -16.64 -3.45
N ALA A 335 -6.68 -16.40 -3.14
CA ALA A 335 -5.88 -17.33 -2.32
C ALA A 335 -6.48 -17.49 -0.92
N SER A 336 -6.86 -16.39 -0.28
CA SER A 336 -7.46 -16.39 1.06
C SER A 336 -8.81 -17.13 1.08
N ILE A 337 -9.68 -16.88 0.11
CA ILE A 337 -10.96 -17.61 -0.04
C ILE A 337 -10.71 -19.10 -0.30
N GLY A 338 -9.81 -19.39 -1.23
CA GLY A 338 -9.47 -20.77 -1.56
C GLY A 338 -8.91 -21.55 -0.38
N GLN A 339 -8.13 -20.92 0.49
CA GLN A 339 -7.63 -21.52 1.72
C GLN A 339 -8.74 -21.69 2.77
N ALA A 340 -9.58 -20.69 2.97
CA ALA A 340 -10.67 -20.74 3.96
C ALA A 340 -11.77 -21.75 3.58
N SER A 341 -12.15 -21.81 2.29
CA SER A 341 -13.24 -22.69 1.80
C SER A 341 -12.77 -24.04 1.27
N GLY A 342 -11.45 -24.24 1.10
CA GLY A 342 -10.90 -25.41 0.42
C GLY A 342 -11.16 -25.43 -1.10
N SER A 343 -11.57 -24.31 -1.70
CA SER A 343 -11.93 -24.21 -3.12
C SER A 343 -10.69 -24.23 -4.02
N ARG A 344 -10.55 -25.28 -4.81
CA ARG A 344 -9.46 -25.42 -5.77
C ARG A 344 -9.56 -24.41 -6.93
N GLU A 345 -10.76 -23.98 -7.28
CA GLU A 345 -10.98 -22.99 -8.34
C GLU A 345 -10.40 -21.64 -7.96
N HIS A 346 -10.68 -21.16 -6.75
CA HIS A 346 -10.11 -19.91 -6.24
C HIS A 346 -8.58 -19.99 -6.13
N LEU A 347 -8.01 -21.10 -5.65
CA LEU A 347 -6.55 -21.27 -5.60
C LEU A 347 -5.92 -21.26 -7.01
N LYS A 348 -6.59 -21.86 -8.00
CA LYS A 348 -6.13 -21.83 -9.38
C LYS A 348 -6.21 -20.42 -9.99
N MET A 349 -7.28 -19.67 -9.73
CA MET A 349 -7.38 -18.26 -10.14
C MET A 349 -6.28 -17.42 -9.49
N ALA A 350 -6.04 -17.58 -8.20
CA ALA A 350 -4.96 -16.90 -7.49
C ALA A 350 -3.59 -17.17 -8.13
N GLN A 351 -3.29 -18.44 -8.42
CA GLN A 351 -2.06 -18.84 -9.12
C GLN A 351 -1.92 -18.13 -10.46
N GLN A 352 -2.99 -18.08 -11.27
CA GLN A 352 -2.97 -17.42 -12.58
C GLN A 352 -2.69 -15.91 -12.45
N TYR A 353 -3.34 -15.22 -11.51
CA TYR A 353 -3.09 -13.81 -11.27
C TYR A 353 -1.64 -13.53 -10.84
N PHE A 354 -1.09 -14.31 -9.93
CA PHE A 354 0.30 -14.18 -9.52
C PHE A 354 1.27 -14.45 -10.66
N GLN A 355 0.98 -15.45 -11.49
CA GLN A 355 1.80 -15.77 -12.66
C GLN A 355 1.78 -14.66 -13.70
N LEU A 356 0.62 -14.04 -13.95
CA LEU A 356 0.49 -12.93 -14.91
C LEU A 356 1.36 -11.74 -14.50
N VAL A 357 1.40 -11.40 -13.23
CA VAL A 357 2.26 -10.31 -12.73
C VAL A 357 3.73 -10.72 -12.77
N GLY A 358 4.07 -11.86 -12.19
CA GLY A 358 5.47 -12.27 -12.05
C GLY A 358 6.17 -12.64 -13.35
N ALA A 359 5.40 -12.99 -14.40
CA ALA A 359 5.94 -13.27 -15.74
C ALA A 359 5.89 -12.07 -16.69
N SER A 360 5.29 -10.94 -16.29
CA SER A 360 5.23 -9.74 -17.14
C SER A 360 6.61 -9.10 -17.29
N ALA A 361 6.90 -8.58 -18.47
CA ALA A 361 8.20 -7.95 -18.76
C ALA A 361 8.47 -6.71 -17.88
N SER A 362 7.42 -6.02 -17.43
CA SER A 362 7.55 -4.83 -16.57
C SER A 362 7.80 -5.18 -15.09
N GLU A 363 7.33 -6.34 -14.61
CA GLU A 363 7.33 -6.67 -13.19
C GLU A 363 8.26 -7.82 -12.79
N CYS A 364 8.72 -8.64 -13.75
CA CYS A 364 9.48 -9.88 -13.45
C CYS A 364 10.76 -9.65 -12.62
N ASP A 365 11.38 -8.47 -12.72
CA ASP A 365 12.57 -8.10 -11.97
C ASP A 365 12.28 -7.22 -10.74
N THR A 366 11.01 -6.85 -10.52
CA THR A 366 10.60 -6.09 -9.34
C THR A 366 10.44 -7.00 -8.11
N ILE A 367 10.51 -6.41 -6.91
CA ILE A 367 10.24 -7.17 -5.67
C ILE A 367 8.82 -7.75 -5.67
N PRO A 368 7.74 -7.00 -5.98
CA PRO A 368 6.39 -7.55 -6.07
C PRO A 368 6.25 -8.67 -7.10
N GLY A 369 6.86 -8.53 -8.27
CA GLY A 369 6.82 -9.57 -9.31
C GLY A 369 7.48 -10.88 -8.85
N ARG A 370 8.63 -10.81 -8.20
CA ARG A 370 9.33 -11.97 -7.65
C ARG A 370 8.56 -12.62 -6.49
N GLN A 371 7.91 -11.80 -5.64
CA GLN A 371 7.02 -12.32 -4.59
C GLN A 371 5.78 -13.00 -5.18
N CYS A 372 5.22 -12.48 -6.27
CA CYS A 372 4.13 -13.12 -7.00
C CYS A 372 4.55 -14.49 -7.56
N MET A 373 5.74 -14.60 -8.17
CA MET A 373 6.24 -15.90 -8.62
C MET A 373 6.44 -16.88 -7.48
N ALA A 374 7.00 -16.42 -6.36
CA ALA A 374 7.11 -17.25 -5.16
C ALA A 374 5.73 -17.76 -4.69
N SER A 375 4.72 -16.88 -4.66
CA SER A 375 3.35 -17.25 -4.29
C SER A 375 2.72 -18.23 -5.28
N CYS A 376 2.96 -18.05 -6.58
CA CYS A 376 2.52 -18.98 -7.63
C CYS A 376 3.10 -20.37 -7.41
N PHE A 377 4.41 -20.49 -7.22
CA PHE A 377 5.09 -21.78 -6.98
C PHE A 377 4.71 -22.39 -5.62
N PHE A 378 4.43 -21.55 -4.61
CA PHE A 378 3.90 -22.05 -3.33
C PHE A 378 2.56 -22.77 -3.51
N LEU A 379 1.63 -22.18 -4.28
CA LEU A 379 0.34 -22.82 -4.58
C LEU A 379 0.50 -24.12 -5.38
N LEU A 380 1.55 -24.21 -6.19
CA LEU A 380 1.95 -25.42 -6.92
C LEU A 380 2.71 -26.44 -6.05
N LYS A 381 3.05 -26.10 -4.80
CA LYS A 381 3.87 -26.90 -3.87
C LYS A 381 5.30 -27.16 -4.38
N GLN A 382 5.83 -26.28 -5.21
CA GLN A 382 7.19 -26.32 -5.75
C GLN A 382 8.12 -25.46 -4.85
N PHE A 383 8.42 -25.94 -3.66
CA PHE A 383 9.10 -25.16 -2.61
C PHE A 383 10.55 -24.81 -2.95
N GLU A 384 11.21 -25.58 -3.81
CA GLU A 384 12.56 -25.25 -4.28
C GLU A 384 12.54 -23.96 -5.11
N ASP A 385 11.58 -23.83 -6.03
CA ASP A 385 11.39 -22.64 -6.83
C ASP A 385 10.97 -21.45 -5.95
N VAL A 386 10.09 -21.65 -4.96
CA VAL A 386 9.76 -20.63 -3.96
C VAL A 386 11.01 -20.05 -3.32
N ASN A 387 11.93 -20.92 -2.87
CA ASN A 387 13.18 -20.50 -2.25
C ASN A 387 14.07 -19.69 -3.20
N ILE A 388 14.13 -20.01 -4.49
CA ILE A 388 14.89 -19.25 -5.48
C ILE A 388 14.39 -17.81 -5.54
N TYR A 389 13.07 -17.61 -5.67
CA TYR A 389 12.48 -16.28 -5.76
C TYR A 389 12.59 -15.49 -4.45
N LEU A 390 12.30 -16.11 -3.29
CA LEU A 390 12.43 -15.43 -2.00
C LEU A 390 13.89 -15.08 -1.68
N ASN A 391 14.86 -15.93 -1.99
CA ASN A 391 16.29 -15.62 -1.83
C ASN A 391 16.73 -14.43 -2.68
N SER A 392 16.15 -14.26 -3.86
CA SER A 392 16.49 -13.13 -4.75
C SER A 392 16.07 -11.75 -4.20
N VAL A 393 15.09 -11.70 -3.30
CA VAL A 393 14.60 -10.46 -2.66
C VAL A 393 15.00 -10.32 -1.20
N LYS A 394 15.64 -11.34 -0.61
CA LYS A 394 16.05 -11.40 0.80
C LYS A 394 16.81 -10.15 1.26
N ALA A 395 17.73 -9.64 0.43
CA ALA A 395 18.55 -8.47 0.77
C ALA A 395 17.74 -7.19 0.98
N TYR A 396 16.54 -7.10 0.39
CA TYR A 396 15.67 -5.94 0.50
C TYR A 396 14.62 -6.09 1.61
N MET A 397 14.33 -7.33 2.03
CA MET A 397 13.23 -7.67 2.94
C MET A 397 13.71 -8.23 4.30
N TYR A 398 15.00 -8.10 4.62
CA TYR A 398 15.59 -8.72 5.83
C TYR A 398 15.01 -8.18 7.15
N ASN A 399 14.41 -6.99 7.15
CA ASN A 399 13.74 -6.39 8.32
C ASN A 399 12.22 -6.64 8.37
N ASP A 400 11.69 -7.40 7.42
CA ASP A 400 10.26 -7.71 7.36
C ASP A 400 9.99 -9.07 8.02
N ASP A 401 9.25 -9.05 9.12
CA ASP A 401 8.99 -10.25 9.92
C ASP A 401 8.12 -11.27 9.18
N ASP A 402 7.12 -10.81 8.41
CA ASP A 402 6.24 -11.67 7.62
C ASP A 402 7.01 -12.35 6.49
N PHE A 403 7.92 -11.61 5.84
CA PHE A 403 8.81 -12.18 4.84
C PHE A 403 9.73 -13.26 5.45
N ASN A 404 10.38 -12.96 6.56
CA ASN A 404 11.29 -13.88 7.23
C ASN A 404 10.57 -15.15 7.69
N TRP A 405 9.32 -15.02 8.15
CA TRP A 405 8.47 -16.14 8.50
C TRP A 405 8.16 -17.02 7.28
N ASN A 406 7.67 -16.45 6.19
CA ASN A 406 7.31 -17.17 4.96
C ASN A 406 8.53 -17.85 4.32
N HIS A 407 9.65 -17.15 4.28
CA HIS A 407 10.92 -17.71 3.80
C HIS A 407 11.39 -18.88 4.68
N GLY A 408 11.29 -18.73 6.01
CA GLY A 408 11.59 -19.80 6.95
C GLY A 408 10.73 -21.06 6.71
N LEU A 409 9.42 -20.91 6.54
CA LEU A 409 8.53 -22.03 6.24
C LEU A 409 8.87 -22.73 4.92
N SER A 410 9.24 -21.96 3.89
CA SER A 410 9.65 -22.53 2.61
C SER A 410 10.96 -23.32 2.73
N LEU A 411 11.94 -22.81 3.49
CA LEU A 411 13.18 -23.52 3.80
C LEU A 411 12.94 -24.81 4.61
N ALA A 412 11.97 -24.77 5.54
CA ALA A 412 11.55 -25.96 6.28
C ALA A 412 10.97 -27.04 5.37
N SER A 413 10.15 -26.64 4.40
CA SER A 413 9.51 -27.56 3.45
C SER A 413 10.51 -28.27 2.52
N THR A 414 11.67 -27.67 2.27
CA THR A 414 12.78 -28.26 1.49
C THR A 414 13.84 -28.94 2.36
N GLY A 415 13.62 -29.02 3.68
CA GLY A 415 14.55 -29.68 4.61
C GLY A 415 15.83 -28.91 4.92
N ASN A 416 15.87 -27.62 4.62
CA ASN A 416 17.03 -26.75 4.86
C ASN A 416 17.14 -26.29 6.33
N TYR A 417 17.27 -27.26 7.24
CA TYR A 417 17.36 -26.99 8.69
C TYR A 417 18.77 -26.64 9.17
N LYS A 418 19.81 -26.92 8.39
CA LYS A 418 21.21 -26.80 8.87
C LYS A 418 21.68 -25.34 8.86
N ALA A 419 22.19 -24.88 9.99
CA ALA A 419 22.72 -23.52 10.18
C ALA A 419 23.99 -23.19 9.39
N SER A 420 24.57 -24.14 8.63
CA SER A 420 25.81 -23.96 7.88
C SER A 420 25.65 -23.27 6.53
N ASN A 421 24.41 -23.04 6.06
CA ASN A 421 24.13 -22.40 4.79
C ASN A 421 23.63 -20.96 5.03
N SER A 422 24.03 -20.03 4.19
CA SER A 422 23.61 -18.62 4.23
C SER A 422 22.09 -18.37 4.04
N SER A 423 21.34 -19.44 3.82
CA SER A 423 19.87 -19.44 3.75
C SER A 423 19.39 -20.70 4.44
N SER A 424 19.10 -20.58 5.73
CA SER A 424 18.62 -21.68 6.57
C SER A 424 17.41 -21.24 7.39
N LEU A 425 16.56 -22.21 7.76
CA LEU A 425 15.39 -21.92 8.59
C LEU A 425 15.76 -21.23 9.92
N PRO A 426 16.79 -21.67 10.69
CA PRO A 426 17.17 -20.96 11.91
C PRO A 426 17.55 -19.51 11.68
N GLU A 427 18.26 -19.20 10.60
CA GLU A 427 18.64 -17.83 10.26
C GLU A 427 17.42 -16.95 9.99
N ALA A 428 16.48 -17.43 9.16
CA ALA A 428 15.25 -16.69 8.86
C ALA A 428 14.41 -16.42 10.13
N LEU A 429 14.24 -17.42 11.00
CA LEU A 429 13.50 -17.26 12.25
C LEU A 429 14.18 -16.30 13.25
N LEU A 430 15.50 -16.27 13.30
CA LEU A 430 16.25 -15.39 14.19
C LEU A 430 16.20 -13.92 13.75
N LEU A 431 15.93 -13.64 12.49
CA LEU A 431 15.75 -12.29 11.97
C LEU A 431 14.41 -11.65 12.40
N ILE A 432 13.43 -12.43 12.82
CA ILE A 432 12.12 -11.92 13.26
C ILE A 432 12.33 -11.09 14.52
N ALA A 433 11.88 -9.82 14.49
CA ALA A 433 12.02 -8.86 15.58
C ALA A 433 10.80 -8.81 16.49
N SER A 434 9.60 -9.12 15.97
CA SER A 434 8.33 -9.02 16.69
C SER A 434 8.25 -9.97 17.89
N GLU A 435 8.22 -9.41 19.10
CA GLU A 435 8.03 -10.19 20.32
C GLU A 435 6.67 -10.90 20.38
N LYS A 436 5.65 -10.35 19.72
CA LYS A 436 4.35 -11.00 19.60
C LYS A 436 4.43 -12.28 18.79
N MET A 437 5.07 -12.26 17.62
CA MET A 437 5.27 -13.46 16.80
C MET A 437 6.12 -14.51 17.50
N LYS A 438 7.15 -14.11 18.26
CA LYS A 438 8.00 -15.02 19.03
C LYS A 438 7.27 -15.77 20.14
N GLN A 439 6.16 -15.20 20.65
CA GLN A 439 5.32 -15.84 21.66
C GLN A 439 4.27 -16.78 21.07
N GLU A 440 4.04 -16.74 19.75
CA GLU A 440 3.08 -17.62 19.10
C GLU A 440 3.57 -19.07 19.06
N TYR A 441 2.65 -19.99 19.35
CA TYR A 441 2.97 -21.43 19.34
C TYR A 441 3.59 -21.89 18.02
N CYS A 442 3.11 -21.36 16.88
CA CYS A 442 3.66 -21.71 15.56
C CYS A 442 5.15 -21.38 15.47
N TYR A 443 5.58 -20.20 15.93
CA TYR A 443 7.00 -19.81 15.93
C TYR A 443 7.82 -20.72 16.84
N ILE A 444 7.36 -20.94 18.08
CA ILE A 444 8.05 -21.78 19.09
C ILE A 444 8.19 -23.22 18.57
N SER A 445 7.17 -23.78 17.94
CA SER A 445 7.17 -25.14 17.41
C SER A 445 8.20 -25.32 16.28
N TRP A 446 8.26 -24.37 15.34
CA TRP A 446 9.26 -24.42 14.26
C TRP A 446 10.69 -24.18 14.76
N LEU A 447 10.89 -23.26 15.70
CA LEU A 447 12.21 -23.02 16.31
C LEU A 447 12.68 -24.26 17.09
N THR A 448 11.78 -24.91 17.83
CA THR A 448 12.05 -26.16 18.54
C THR A 448 12.49 -27.25 17.57
N ARG A 449 11.77 -27.42 16.47
CA ARG A 449 12.13 -28.38 15.41
C ARG A 449 13.50 -28.08 14.80
N CYS A 450 13.80 -26.78 14.56
CA CYS A 450 15.12 -26.36 14.08
C CYS A 450 16.23 -26.78 15.03
N TYR A 451 16.08 -26.58 16.33
CA TYR A 451 17.07 -26.96 17.31
C TYR A 451 17.29 -28.47 17.32
N ILE A 452 16.24 -29.28 17.26
CA ILE A 452 16.34 -30.74 17.22
C ILE A 452 17.06 -31.20 15.96
N MET A 453 16.67 -30.70 14.79
CA MET A 453 17.26 -31.06 13.50
C MET A 453 18.72 -30.61 13.35
N ASN A 454 19.13 -29.56 14.07
CA ASN A 454 20.52 -29.09 14.15
C ASN A 454 21.35 -29.79 15.24
N GLY A 455 20.81 -30.82 15.89
CA GLY A 455 21.57 -31.59 16.91
C GLY A 455 21.67 -30.88 18.26
N ASN A 456 20.82 -29.90 18.53
CA ASN A 456 20.77 -29.18 19.81
C ASN A 456 19.43 -29.37 20.55
N PRO A 457 19.11 -30.61 20.97
CA PRO A 457 17.84 -30.91 21.64
C PRO A 457 17.73 -30.25 23.02
N ARG A 458 18.84 -29.81 23.62
CA ARG A 458 18.87 -29.10 24.89
C ARG A 458 18.14 -27.75 24.75
N SER A 459 18.44 -26.96 23.73
CA SER A 459 17.77 -25.67 23.52
C SER A 459 16.29 -25.85 23.24
N ALA A 460 15.88 -26.91 22.54
CA ALA A 460 14.47 -27.25 22.36
C ALA A 460 13.76 -27.55 23.71
N TRP A 461 14.44 -28.30 24.59
CA TRP A 461 13.96 -28.58 25.93
C TRP A 461 13.85 -27.30 26.79
N ASP A 462 14.86 -26.43 26.72
CA ASP A 462 14.88 -25.16 27.44
C ASP A 462 13.73 -24.20 27.00
N LEU A 463 13.29 -24.27 25.73
CA LEU A 463 12.10 -23.54 25.25
C LEU A 463 10.83 -24.07 25.91
N TYR A 464 10.65 -25.38 25.97
CA TYR A 464 9.51 -26.00 26.65
C TYR A 464 9.41 -25.59 28.12
N LEU A 465 10.56 -25.58 28.83
CA LEU A 465 10.60 -25.22 30.25
C LEU A 465 10.22 -23.75 30.55
N LYS A 466 10.25 -22.88 29.54
CA LYS A 466 9.86 -21.47 29.64
C LYS A 466 8.37 -21.22 29.37
N MET A 467 7.66 -22.23 28.84
CA MET A 467 6.25 -22.10 28.55
C MET A 467 5.39 -22.37 29.78
N ASP A 468 4.27 -21.66 29.88
CA ASP A 468 3.23 -21.96 30.85
C ASP A 468 2.52 -23.26 30.51
N THR A 469 1.95 -23.93 31.52
CA THR A 469 1.22 -25.17 31.33
C THR A 469 -0.08 -24.90 30.56
N SER A 470 -0.16 -25.41 29.33
CA SER A 470 -1.26 -25.21 28.40
C SER A 470 -1.38 -26.39 27.42
N ASN A 471 -2.44 -26.41 26.62
CA ASN A 471 -2.52 -27.37 25.52
C ASN A 471 -1.39 -27.19 24.50
N GLU A 472 -0.90 -25.98 24.32
CA GLU A 472 0.20 -25.67 23.41
C GLU A 472 1.51 -26.25 23.93
N SER A 473 1.81 -26.12 25.23
CA SER A 473 3.00 -26.71 25.82
C SER A 473 2.95 -28.26 25.79
N PHE A 474 1.76 -28.86 25.92
CA PHE A 474 1.56 -30.29 25.74
C PHE A 474 1.86 -30.74 24.31
N ASN A 475 1.31 -30.03 23.30
CA ASN A 475 1.60 -30.31 21.89
C ASN A 475 3.09 -30.13 21.54
N LEU A 476 3.73 -29.12 22.12
CA LEU A 476 5.19 -28.90 21.94
C LEU A 476 5.99 -30.08 22.54
N LEU A 477 5.55 -30.59 23.69
CA LEU A 477 6.21 -31.73 24.33
C LEU A 477 6.09 -33.00 23.48
N GLN A 478 4.92 -33.24 22.86
CA GLN A 478 4.73 -34.33 21.90
C GLN A 478 5.66 -34.19 20.67
N LEU A 479 5.80 -32.96 20.16
CA LEU A 479 6.71 -32.65 19.05
C LEU A 479 8.16 -32.98 19.44
N ILE A 480 8.61 -32.52 20.62
CA ILE A 480 9.97 -32.80 21.14
C ILE A 480 10.18 -34.28 21.28
N ALA A 481 9.23 -35.01 21.87
CA ALA A 481 9.33 -36.45 22.07
C ALA A 481 9.53 -37.20 20.75
N ASN A 482 8.67 -36.91 19.76
CA ASN A 482 8.68 -37.59 18.48
C ASN A 482 9.89 -37.21 17.61
N ASP A 483 10.19 -35.92 17.49
CA ASP A 483 11.29 -35.46 16.63
C ASP A 483 12.66 -35.83 17.24
N CYS A 484 12.84 -35.72 18.56
CA CYS A 484 14.05 -36.21 19.23
C CYS A 484 14.23 -37.71 19.06
N TYR A 485 13.16 -38.50 19.15
CA TYR A 485 13.22 -39.95 18.94
C TYR A 485 13.68 -40.29 17.52
N ARG A 486 13.09 -39.62 16.51
CA ARG A 486 13.46 -39.83 15.08
C ARG A 486 14.91 -39.45 14.80
N MET A 487 15.40 -38.38 15.42
CA MET A 487 16.76 -37.88 15.23
C MET A 487 17.81 -38.61 16.09
N GLY A 488 17.39 -39.55 16.91
CA GLY A 488 18.29 -40.32 17.79
C GLY A 488 18.73 -39.56 19.03
N HIS A 489 18.06 -38.45 19.41
CA HIS A 489 18.32 -37.72 20.65
C HIS A 489 17.54 -38.33 21.81
N PHE A 490 17.81 -39.62 22.07
CA PHE A 490 16.98 -40.47 22.92
C PHE A 490 16.85 -39.97 24.36
N LEU A 491 17.86 -39.32 24.95
CA LEU A 491 17.76 -38.81 26.30
C LEU A 491 16.64 -37.77 26.45
N TYR A 492 16.56 -36.83 25.49
CA TYR A 492 15.52 -35.79 25.51
C TYR A 492 14.15 -36.33 25.09
N ALA A 493 14.12 -37.32 24.19
CA ALA A 493 12.92 -38.06 23.89
C ALA A 493 12.36 -38.76 25.15
N ALA A 494 13.23 -39.46 25.91
CA ALA A 494 12.87 -40.12 27.15
C ALA A 494 12.32 -39.12 28.19
N LYS A 495 12.97 -37.95 28.36
CA LYS A 495 12.48 -36.85 29.24
C LYS A 495 11.11 -36.36 28.83
N ALA A 496 10.88 -36.17 27.54
CA ALA A 496 9.62 -35.69 27.02
C ALA A 496 8.49 -36.71 27.20
N PHE A 497 8.73 -37.96 26.86
CA PHE A 497 7.77 -39.04 27.10
C PHE A 497 7.49 -39.28 28.59
N ASP A 498 8.46 -39.11 29.49
CA ASP A 498 8.26 -39.21 30.93
C ASP A 498 7.30 -38.14 31.47
N VAL A 499 7.40 -36.90 30.94
CA VAL A 499 6.46 -35.85 31.32
C VAL A 499 5.07 -36.08 30.72
N LEU A 500 5.00 -36.50 29.45
CA LEU A 500 3.75 -36.84 28.78
C LEU A 500 2.99 -37.94 29.55
N GLU A 501 3.65 -39.04 29.88
CA GLU A 501 3.06 -40.14 30.64
C GLU A 501 2.52 -39.71 32.01
N ARG A 502 3.16 -38.73 32.64
CA ARG A 502 2.69 -38.18 33.93
C ARG A 502 1.49 -37.23 33.78
N LEU A 503 1.39 -36.52 32.66
CA LEU A 503 0.30 -35.58 32.38
C LEU A 503 -0.94 -36.31 31.84
N ASP A 504 -0.72 -37.29 30.98
CA ASP A 504 -1.78 -38.08 30.35
C ASP A 504 -1.29 -39.55 30.28
N PRO A 505 -1.78 -40.45 31.14
CA PRO A 505 -1.33 -41.83 31.21
C PRO A 505 -1.83 -42.66 30.01
N ASP A 506 -1.18 -42.47 28.83
CA ASP A 506 -1.42 -43.26 27.62
C ASP A 506 -0.34 -44.33 27.46
N PRO A 507 -0.71 -45.59 27.14
CA PRO A 507 0.24 -46.65 26.84
C PRO A 507 1.26 -46.32 25.77
N GLU A 508 0.92 -45.48 24.78
CA GLU A 508 1.83 -45.07 23.71
C GLU A 508 3.01 -44.24 24.25
N TYR A 509 2.78 -43.40 25.25
CA TYR A 509 3.88 -42.63 25.87
C TYR A 509 4.82 -43.50 26.66
N TRP A 510 4.32 -44.55 27.32
CA TRP A 510 5.16 -45.55 27.96
C TRP A 510 6.01 -46.30 26.93
N GLU A 511 5.46 -46.74 25.83
CA GLU A 511 6.19 -47.42 24.78
C GLU A 511 7.27 -46.55 24.16
N GLY A 512 6.96 -45.27 23.88
CA GLY A 512 7.90 -44.27 23.42
C GLY A 512 9.06 -44.05 24.43
N LYS A 513 8.72 -43.89 25.72
CA LYS A 513 9.69 -43.76 26.81
C LYS A 513 10.59 -45.01 26.90
N ARG A 514 10.01 -46.21 26.88
CA ARG A 514 10.73 -47.47 26.88
C ARG A 514 11.71 -47.56 25.70
N GLY A 515 11.24 -47.26 24.49
CA GLY A 515 12.07 -47.28 23.28
C GLY A 515 13.22 -46.26 23.35
N ALA A 516 12.95 -45.05 23.83
CA ALA A 516 13.97 -44.03 24.02
C ALA A 516 15.01 -44.43 25.07
N CYS A 517 14.59 -45.05 26.16
CA CYS A 517 15.51 -45.57 27.19
C CYS A 517 16.45 -46.66 26.65
N VAL A 518 15.93 -47.57 25.85
CA VAL A 518 16.76 -48.60 25.16
C VAL A 518 17.71 -47.91 24.18
N GLY A 519 17.27 -46.88 23.46
CA GLY A 519 18.09 -46.09 22.56
C GLY A 519 19.27 -45.39 23.28
N VAL A 520 19.04 -44.79 24.45
CA VAL A 520 20.12 -44.22 25.30
C VAL A 520 21.11 -45.29 25.69
N PHE A 521 20.63 -46.45 26.12
CA PHE A 521 21.50 -47.57 26.50
C PHE A 521 22.36 -48.06 25.33
N GLN A 522 21.78 -48.21 24.15
CA GLN A 522 22.53 -48.58 22.95
C GLN A 522 23.58 -47.53 22.57
N GLN A 523 23.27 -46.25 22.73
CA GLN A 523 24.24 -45.17 22.46
C GLN A 523 25.39 -45.17 23.47
N VAL A 524 25.15 -45.51 24.72
CA VAL A 524 26.22 -45.66 25.73
C VAL A 524 27.09 -46.86 25.42
N ILE A 525 26.52 -47.99 24.98
CA ILE A 525 27.27 -49.17 24.53
C ILE A 525 28.17 -48.81 23.33
N ALA A 526 27.65 -48.02 22.40
CA ALA A 526 28.36 -47.57 21.20
C ALA A 526 29.31 -46.38 21.46
N GLU A 527 29.50 -45.95 22.71
CA GLU A 527 30.33 -44.82 23.14
C GLU A 527 29.90 -43.46 22.52
N LYS A 528 28.66 -43.37 22.05
CA LYS A 528 28.07 -42.15 21.45
C LYS A 528 27.36 -41.25 22.46
N ALA A 529 27.06 -41.75 23.67
CA ALA A 529 26.43 -41.00 24.76
C ALA A 529 27.23 -41.13 26.05
N LYS A 530 27.05 -40.18 26.96
CA LYS A 530 27.76 -40.18 28.25
C LYS A 530 27.16 -41.19 29.21
N LYS A 531 28.01 -41.76 30.09
CA LYS A 531 27.57 -42.69 31.15
C LYS A 531 26.60 -42.03 32.12
N ASP A 532 26.69 -40.74 32.31
CA ASP A 532 25.78 -39.96 33.16
C ASP A 532 24.35 -39.90 32.57
N ASP A 533 24.21 -39.83 31.23
CA ASP A 533 22.92 -39.89 30.56
C ASP A 533 22.16 -41.18 30.87
N LEU A 534 22.88 -42.29 31.00
CA LEU A 534 22.30 -43.58 31.40
C LEU A 534 21.80 -43.56 32.85
N ARG A 535 22.53 -42.89 33.77
CA ARG A 535 22.09 -42.75 35.16
C ARG A 535 20.83 -41.90 35.29
N ASP A 536 20.78 -40.76 34.57
CA ASP A 536 19.61 -39.87 34.53
C ASP A 536 18.39 -40.64 34.02
N MET A 537 18.56 -41.39 32.92
CA MET A 537 17.52 -42.21 32.34
C MET A 537 17.03 -43.32 33.30
N LEU A 538 17.93 -44.02 33.96
CA LEU A 538 17.54 -45.06 34.91
C LEU A 538 16.77 -44.50 36.12
N THR A 539 17.12 -43.28 36.55
CA THR A 539 16.39 -42.59 37.61
C THR A 539 14.96 -42.27 37.17
N MET A 540 14.76 -41.79 35.94
CA MET A 540 13.44 -41.54 35.39
C MET A 540 12.60 -42.80 35.27
N VAL A 541 13.19 -43.89 34.77
CA VAL A 541 12.46 -45.16 34.57
C VAL A 541 12.04 -45.80 35.90
N ARG A 542 12.87 -45.69 36.95
CA ARG A 542 12.54 -46.25 38.28
C ARG A 542 11.33 -45.56 38.95
N ASN A 543 11.05 -44.34 38.60
CA ASN A 543 9.91 -43.60 39.13
C ASN A 543 8.56 -44.04 38.52
N THR A 544 8.56 -45.01 37.60
CA THR A 544 7.37 -45.55 36.94
C THR A 544 6.97 -46.88 37.58
N ASN A 545 5.73 -47.09 37.92
CA ASN A 545 5.20 -48.33 38.54
C ASN A 545 4.95 -49.45 37.52
N ASN A 546 5.69 -49.52 36.41
CA ASN A 546 5.49 -50.52 35.38
C ASN A 546 6.36 -51.77 35.63
N PRO A 547 5.78 -52.99 35.62
CA PRO A 547 6.53 -54.25 35.89
C PRO A 547 7.72 -54.49 34.95
N GLN A 548 7.69 -53.98 33.72
CA GLN A 548 8.75 -54.13 32.73
C GLN A 548 10.04 -53.40 33.14
N VAL A 549 9.93 -52.37 33.99
CA VAL A 549 11.08 -51.56 34.45
C VAL A 549 12.10 -52.39 35.19
N GLU A 550 11.65 -53.28 36.08
CA GLU A 550 12.57 -54.15 36.86
C GLU A 550 13.44 -55.02 35.95
N TYR A 551 12.83 -55.57 34.90
CA TYR A 551 13.56 -56.38 33.92
C TYR A 551 14.59 -55.54 33.15
N MET A 552 14.17 -54.40 32.63
CA MET A 552 15.08 -53.49 31.92
C MET A 552 16.27 -53.03 32.76
N VAL A 553 16.01 -52.57 33.99
CA VAL A 553 17.04 -52.14 34.94
C VAL A 553 18.00 -53.28 35.29
N ARG A 554 17.49 -54.53 35.48
CA ARG A 554 18.30 -55.70 35.75
C ARG A 554 19.27 -56.00 34.60
N CYS A 555 18.80 -55.99 33.36
CA CYS A 555 19.62 -56.22 32.18
C CYS A 555 20.71 -55.14 32.03
N MET A 556 20.36 -53.86 32.20
CA MET A 556 21.33 -52.75 32.10
C MET A 556 22.36 -52.78 33.20
N LYS A 557 21.98 -53.12 34.44
CA LYS A 557 22.91 -53.27 35.56
C LYS A 557 23.87 -54.46 35.36
N LYS A 558 23.37 -55.58 34.86
CA LYS A 558 24.21 -56.74 34.55
C LYS A 558 25.30 -56.38 33.52
N TRP A 559 24.91 -55.72 32.46
CA TRP A 559 25.87 -55.21 31.46
C TRP A 559 26.87 -54.23 32.07
N GLY A 560 26.41 -53.28 32.93
CA GLY A 560 27.28 -52.35 33.62
C GLY A 560 28.33 -53.03 34.49
N GLN A 561 27.95 -54.08 35.23
CA GLN A 561 28.86 -54.86 36.03
C GLN A 561 29.92 -55.60 35.17
N GLU A 562 29.49 -56.15 34.05
CA GLU A 562 30.39 -56.88 33.12
C GLU A 562 31.37 -55.91 32.40
N ASN A 563 31.03 -54.66 32.22
CA ASN A 563 31.84 -53.67 31.49
C ASN A 563 32.46 -52.59 32.40
N GLY A 564 32.44 -52.78 33.72
CA GLY A 564 33.07 -51.86 34.70
C GLY A 564 32.40 -50.49 34.78
N VAL A 565 31.13 -50.36 34.36
CA VAL A 565 30.32 -49.12 34.40
C VAL A 565 29.45 -49.16 35.66
N LYS A 566 29.70 -48.26 36.62
CA LYS A 566 28.82 -48.09 37.78
C LYS A 566 27.48 -47.45 37.32
N ILE A 567 26.43 -48.25 37.27
CA ILE A 567 25.08 -47.86 36.90
C ILE A 567 24.18 -47.81 38.12
#